data_97ca11b67bdb1f2da2b87bfa40d76fd1
#
_entry.id   97ca11b67bdb1f2da2b87bfa40d76fd1
#
_cell.length_a   1.000
_cell.length_b   1.000
_cell.length_c   1.000
_cell.angle_alpha   90.00
_cell.angle_beta   90.00
_cell.angle_gamma   90.00
#
_symmetry.space_group_name_H-M   'P 1'
#
loop_
_entity.id
_entity.type
_entity.pdbx_description
1 polymer ?
#
loop_
_entity_poly.entity_id
_entity_poly.type
_entity_poly.pdbx_seq_one_letter_code
_entity_poly.pdbx_strand_id
1 'polypeptide(L)'
;MSRFLAALLSSAAISAAAQPLPLERIQLPPGFRIEVFASVPNARSLALGDKGTLFVGSRSGGAVHAVAPGGKVFKVADGLSMPNGVAFHSGALYIAEVSRISRIEDIEKNIESVKKPQTIYDRLPSEVHHGWKFIRFSPDGKLYIPIGAPCNACERDGYGLIGFLDLKTKVFEVHSKGIRNSVGFDWHPQTRELWFTDNGRDWLGDDLPADELNRAARGGLHFGFPFCHQGDTPDPEFGRGRKCAEFEPPAQKLGPHVAALGMRFYTGSMFPAEYRNQIFIAEHGSWNRSKKTGYRVSLVRFDSSGKIKSYEAFAQGWLQGETAWGRPVDLEILNDGSLAVSDDAAGVIYRISYASGR
;
A
#
# COMPACT_ATOMS: atom_id res chain seq x y z
N MET A 1 30.85 10.83 -64.89
CA MET A 1 31.43 10.48 -63.55
C MET A 1 30.86 11.45 -62.52
N SER A 2 29.75 11.10 -61.91
CA SER A 2 29.12 11.91 -60.85
C SER A 2 29.36 11.22 -59.53
N ARG A 3 30.03 11.91 -58.59
CA ARG A 3 30.25 11.44 -57.19
C ARG A 3 29.09 11.95 -56.33
N PHE A 4 28.31 11.03 -55.80
CA PHE A 4 27.35 11.31 -54.72
C PHE A 4 28.08 11.37 -53.37
N LEU A 5 28.04 12.52 -52.72
CA LEU A 5 28.47 12.68 -51.35
C LEU A 5 27.27 12.31 -50.41
N ALA A 6 27.40 11.22 -49.65
CA ALA A 6 26.45 10.88 -48.64
C ALA A 6 26.80 11.63 -47.34
N ALA A 7 25.96 12.55 -46.93
CA ALA A 7 26.06 13.21 -45.65
C ALA A 7 25.49 12.32 -44.53
N LEU A 8 26.32 11.86 -43.62
CA LEU A 8 25.92 11.18 -42.40
C LEU A 8 25.40 12.22 -41.38
N LEU A 9 24.09 12.25 -41.19
CA LEU A 9 23.46 12.98 -40.08
C LEU A 9 23.59 12.14 -38.80
N SER A 10 24.51 12.54 -37.95
CA SER A 10 24.63 12.02 -36.57
C SER A 10 23.54 12.65 -35.71
N SER A 11 22.50 11.87 -35.38
CA SER A 11 21.47 12.26 -34.38
C SER A 11 22.05 12.08 -32.98
N ALA A 12 22.44 13.17 -32.35
CA ALA A 12 22.76 13.20 -30.93
C ALA A 12 21.45 13.01 -30.14
N ALA A 13 21.28 11.85 -29.48
CA ALA A 13 20.22 11.63 -28.52
C ALA A 13 20.49 12.51 -27.30
N ILE A 14 19.74 13.60 -27.17
CA ILE A 14 19.74 14.41 -25.95
C ILE A 14 19.01 13.57 -24.91
N SER A 15 19.76 13.00 -23.97
CA SER A 15 19.21 12.41 -22.76
C SER A 15 18.62 13.55 -21.93
N ALA A 16 17.28 13.64 -21.91
CA ALA A 16 16.58 14.55 -21.03
C ALA A 16 16.87 14.08 -19.58
N ALA A 17 17.68 14.83 -18.87
CA ALA A 17 17.86 14.61 -17.43
C ALA A 17 16.48 14.76 -16.77
N ALA A 18 16.06 13.75 -16.01
CA ALA A 18 14.81 13.81 -15.26
C ALA A 18 14.85 15.02 -14.33
N GLN A 19 13.81 15.86 -14.39
CA GLN A 19 13.74 17.05 -13.52
C GLN A 19 13.66 16.58 -12.06
N PRO A 20 14.37 17.23 -11.13
CA PRO A 20 14.29 16.89 -9.73
C PRO A 20 12.85 17.04 -9.23
N LEU A 21 12.42 16.11 -8.38
CA LEU A 21 11.08 16.17 -7.76
C LEU A 21 10.98 17.38 -6.84
N PRO A 22 9.85 18.10 -6.82
CA PRO A 22 9.67 19.33 -6.06
C PRO A 22 9.41 19.02 -4.56
N LEU A 23 10.39 18.42 -3.87
CA LEU A 23 10.28 18.02 -2.47
C LEU A 23 10.06 19.20 -1.52
N GLU A 24 10.49 20.40 -1.89
CA GLU A 24 10.26 21.64 -1.14
C GLU A 24 8.77 22.02 -1.02
N ARG A 25 7.90 21.42 -1.83
CA ARG A 25 6.44 21.58 -1.74
C ARG A 25 5.80 20.67 -0.70
N ILE A 26 6.53 19.67 -0.21
CA ILE A 26 6.01 18.78 0.82
C ILE A 26 6.04 19.48 2.17
N GLN A 27 4.86 19.59 2.77
CA GLN A 27 4.66 20.15 4.10
C GLN A 27 4.71 18.99 5.12
N LEU A 28 5.55 19.13 6.11
CA LEU A 28 5.75 18.20 7.22
C LEU A 28 5.68 18.95 8.55
N PRO A 29 5.37 18.31 9.67
CA PRO A 29 5.50 18.91 10.98
C PRO A 29 6.95 19.35 11.26
N PRO A 30 7.16 20.34 12.17
CA PRO A 30 8.51 20.80 12.53
C PRO A 30 9.44 19.67 12.96
N GLY A 31 10.70 19.73 12.50
CA GLY A 31 11.73 18.73 12.78
C GLY A 31 11.75 17.53 11.82
N PHE A 32 10.69 17.33 11.04
CA PHE A 32 10.68 16.30 10.01
C PHE A 32 11.32 16.77 8.70
N ARG A 33 11.91 15.81 7.97
CA ARG A 33 12.50 16.01 6.65
C ARG A 33 12.11 14.87 5.73
N ILE A 34 12.02 15.16 4.43
CA ILE A 34 11.79 14.18 3.38
C ILE A 34 12.90 14.23 2.35
N GLU A 35 13.34 13.08 1.88
CA GLU A 35 14.32 12.93 0.81
C GLU A 35 13.93 11.78 -0.10
N VAL A 36 14.46 11.74 -1.33
CA VAL A 36 14.37 10.56 -2.19
C VAL A 36 15.41 9.55 -1.71
N PHE A 37 14.96 8.41 -1.23
CA PHE A 37 15.81 7.30 -0.78
C PHE A 37 16.29 6.44 -1.95
N ALA A 38 15.40 6.13 -2.90
CA ALA A 38 15.72 5.35 -4.08
C ALA A 38 14.74 5.62 -5.23
N SER A 39 15.21 5.45 -6.48
CA SER A 39 14.35 5.49 -7.67
C SER A 39 13.94 4.06 -8.02
N VAL A 40 12.65 3.76 -7.91
CA VAL A 40 12.07 2.44 -8.18
C VAL A 40 10.80 2.64 -9.03
N PRO A 41 10.83 2.32 -10.32
CA PRO A 41 9.67 2.51 -11.18
C PRO A 41 8.45 1.75 -10.70
N ASN A 42 7.28 2.42 -10.67
CA ASN A 42 6.01 1.85 -10.24
C ASN A 42 6.06 1.24 -8.81
N ALA A 43 6.78 1.90 -7.90
CA ALA A 43 6.97 1.44 -6.51
C ALA A 43 5.65 1.35 -5.75
N ARG A 44 5.35 0.16 -5.20
CA ARG A 44 4.09 -0.07 -4.48
C ARG A 44 4.34 -0.68 -3.10
N SER A 45 3.83 -1.89 -2.80
CA SER A 45 3.97 -2.46 -1.46
C SER A 45 5.43 -2.62 -1.05
N LEU A 46 5.69 -2.41 0.23
CA LEU A 46 7.00 -2.42 0.85
C LEU A 46 7.11 -3.55 1.89
N ALA A 47 8.26 -4.17 1.97
CA ALA A 47 8.61 -5.11 3.04
C ALA A 47 10.08 -5.00 3.40
N LEU A 48 10.39 -4.89 4.69
CA LEU A 48 11.75 -4.79 5.18
C LEU A 48 12.31 -6.18 5.51
N GLY A 49 13.51 -6.47 5.02
CA GLY A 49 14.28 -7.68 5.34
C GLY A 49 15.10 -7.52 6.62
N ASP A 50 15.63 -8.64 7.10
CA ASP A 50 16.41 -8.70 8.37
C ASP A 50 17.69 -7.86 8.31
N LYS A 51 18.30 -7.71 7.11
CA LYS A 51 19.52 -6.91 6.91
C LYS A 51 19.24 -5.46 6.49
N GLY A 52 17.98 -5.04 6.55
CA GLY A 52 17.55 -3.69 6.16
C GLY A 52 17.36 -3.50 4.65
N THR A 53 17.32 -4.57 3.89
CA THR A 53 16.91 -4.52 2.47
C THR A 53 15.43 -4.22 2.37
N LEU A 54 15.05 -3.17 1.65
CA LEU A 54 13.66 -2.84 1.40
C LEU A 54 13.19 -3.47 0.08
N PHE A 55 12.30 -4.46 0.16
CA PHE A 55 11.68 -5.07 -1.00
C PHE A 55 10.49 -4.27 -1.46
N VAL A 56 10.33 -4.13 -2.77
CA VAL A 56 9.38 -3.22 -3.40
C VAL A 56 8.62 -3.96 -4.49
N GLY A 57 7.31 -4.10 -4.31
CA GLY A 57 6.40 -4.60 -5.33
C GLY A 57 6.07 -3.55 -6.39
N SER A 58 5.42 -4.00 -7.47
CA SER A 58 4.88 -3.10 -8.50
C SER A 58 3.53 -3.62 -9.01
N ARG A 59 2.76 -2.78 -9.70
CA ARG A 59 1.52 -3.22 -10.34
C ARG A 59 1.73 -3.42 -11.83
N SER A 60 1.74 -2.34 -12.59
CA SER A 60 1.93 -2.38 -14.05
C SER A 60 3.39 -2.63 -14.45
N GLY A 61 4.34 -2.43 -13.56
CA GLY A 61 5.77 -2.65 -13.84
C GLY A 61 6.15 -4.13 -14.00
N GLY A 62 5.35 -5.07 -13.49
CA GLY A 62 5.58 -6.52 -13.63
C GLY A 62 6.87 -7.02 -12.99
N ALA A 63 7.52 -6.21 -12.14
CA ALA A 63 8.80 -6.50 -11.51
C ALA A 63 8.76 -6.29 -9.99
N VAL A 64 9.64 -6.97 -9.29
CA VAL A 64 9.94 -6.74 -7.87
C VAL A 64 11.37 -6.28 -7.75
N HIS A 65 11.58 -5.26 -6.93
CA HIS A 65 12.89 -4.67 -6.67
C HIS A 65 13.30 -4.86 -5.21
N ALA A 66 14.58 -4.74 -4.97
CA ALA A 66 15.17 -4.66 -3.66
C ALA A 66 16.05 -3.42 -3.58
N VAL A 67 15.92 -2.66 -2.52
CA VAL A 67 16.71 -1.47 -2.23
C VAL A 67 17.61 -1.79 -1.05
N ALA A 68 18.91 -1.81 -1.26
CA ALA A 68 19.88 -2.00 -0.17
C ALA A 68 19.84 -0.81 0.80
N PRO A 69 20.33 -0.94 2.04
CA PRO A 69 20.35 0.14 3.03
C PRO A 69 20.99 1.44 2.54
N GLY A 70 21.94 1.35 1.59
CA GLY A 70 22.58 2.50 0.93
C GLY A 70 21.83 3.06 -0.29
N GLY A 71 20.60 2.64 -0.57
CA GLY A 71 19.79 3.14 -1.69
C GLY A 71 20.07 2.46 -3.04
N LYS A 72 21.03 1.53 -3.13
CA LYS A 72 21.31 0.78 -4.38
C LYS A 72 20.12 -0.14 -4.70
N VAL A 73 19.60 -0.06 -5.93
CA VAL A 73 18.43 -0.79 -6.40
C VAL A 73 18.84 -2.00 -7.24
N PHE A 74 18.19 -3.14 -6.97
CA PHE A 74 18.33 -4.39 -7.71
C PHE A 74 16.95 -4.86 -8.19
N LYS A 75 16.84 -5.36 -9.41
CA LYS A 75 15.66 -6.05 -9.87
C LYS A 75 15.77 -7.53 -9.49
N VAL A 76 14.89 -8.01 -8.60
CA VAL A 76 14.97 -9.38 -8.06
C VAL A 76 14.00 -10.36 -8.71
N ALA A 77 12.98 -9.85 -9.40
CA ALA A 77 12.08 -10.67 -10.22
C ALA A 77 11.45 -9.79 -11.30
N ASP A 78 11.07 -10.39 -12.44
CA ASP A 78 10.34 -9.73 -13.54
C ASP A 78 9.41 -10.69 -14.28
N GLY A 79 8.64 -10.17 -15.24
CA GLY A 79 7.67 -10.95 -16.00
C GLY A 79 6.50 -11.46 -15.17
N LEU A 80 6.18 -10.79 -14.05
CA LEU A 80 5.14 -11.17 -13.12
C LEU A 80 3.82 -10.44 -13.39
N SER A 81 2.70 -11.06 -13.00
CA SER A 81 1.35 -10.48 -13.17
C SER A 81 0.96 -9.61 -11.97
N MET A 82 1.14 -8.28 -12.11
CA MET A 82 0.81 -7.30 -11.06
C MET A 82 1.37 -7.69 -9.67
N PRO A 83 2.71 -7.87 -9.52
CA PRO A 83 3.32 -8.32 -8.27
C PRO A 83 3.33 -7.20 -7.22
N ASN A 84 2.15 -6.73 -6.83
CA ASN A 84 2.00 -5.62 -5.89
C ASN A 84 2.47 -5.99 -4.49
N GLY A 85 2.02 -7.13 -3.98
CA GLY A 85 2.29 -7.53 -2.60
C GLY A 85 3.65 -8.18 -2.45
N VAL A 86 4.43 -7.69 -1.53
CA VAL A 86 5.68 -8.30 -1.07
C VAL A 86 5.66 -8.45 0.44
N ALA A 87 6.21 -9.56 0.96
CA ALA A 87 6.40 -9.77 2.38
C ALA A 87 7.69 -10.55 2.62
N PHE A 88 8.39 -10.21 3.70
CA PHE A 88 9.60 -10.91 4.09
C PHE A 88 9.33 -11.72 5.37
N HIS A 89 9.78 -12.97 5.39
CA HIS A 89 9.66 -13.82 6.57
C HIS A 89 10.70 -14.93 6.55
N SER A 90 11.39 -15.12 7.67
CA SER A 90 12.37 -16.20 7.86
C SER A 90 13.40 -16.31 6.74
N GLY A 91 13.97 -15.18 6.30
CA GLY A 91 15.02 -15.12 5.27
C GLY A 91 14.49 -15.23 3.82
N ALA A 92 13.19 -15.41 3.62
CA ALA A 92 12.57 -15.54 2.30
C ALA A 92 11.69 -14.33 1.94
N LEU A 93 11.69 -13.97 0.66
CA LEU A 93 10.77 -13.00 0.08
C LEU A 93 9.57 -13.72 -0.50
N TYR A 94 8.37 -13.31 -0.12
CA TYR A 94 7.10 -13.73 -0.68
C TYR A 94 6.56 -12.67 -1.61
N ILE A 95 6.05 -13.09 -2.77
CA ILE A 95 5.53 -12.20 -3.82
C ILE A 95 4.11 -12.64 -4.15
N ALA A 96 3.17 -11.71 -4.06
CA ALA A 96 1.79 -11.93 -4.46
C ALA A 96 1.52 -11.32 -5.84
N GLU A 97 1.14 -12.18 -6.76
CA GLU A 97 0.57 -11.82 -8.07
C GLU A 97 -0.97 -11.88 -8.00
N VAL A 98 -1.65 -11.63 -9.08
CA VAL A 98 -3.12 -11.67 -9.11
C VAL A 98 -3.67 -12.99 -8.56
N SER A 99 -3.15 -14.12 -9.03
CA SER A 99 -3.72 -15.45 -8.73
C SER A 99 -2.80 -16.40 -7.97
N ARG A 100 -1.58 -15.98 -7.64
CA ARG A 100 -0.60 -16.87 -6.99
C ARG A 100 0.31 -16.15 -6.00
N ILE A 101 0.86 -16.95 -5.10
CA ILE A 101 1.96 -16.56 -4.21
C ILE A 101 3.20 -17.32 -4.60
N SER A 102 4.29 -16.62 -4.80
CA SER A 102 5.61 -17.16 -5.06
C SER A 102 6.58 -16.84 -3.94
N ARG A 103 7.69 -17.59 -3.83
CA ARG A 103 8.71 -17.40 -2.80
C ARG A 103 10.12 -17.48 -3.38
N ILE A 104 11.03 -16.65 -2.85
CA ILE A 104 12.46 -16.68 -3.12
C ILE A 104 13.17 -16.88 -1.79
N GLU A 105 13.85 -18.03 -1.65
CA GLU A 105 14.60 -18.36 -0.44
C GLU A 105 15.91 -17.61 -0.35
N ASP A 106 16.37 -17.33 0.88
CA ASP A 106 17.67 -16.73 1.19
C ASP A 106 17.94 -15.43 0.39
N ILE A 107 16.89 -14.63 0.15
CA ILE A 107 16.94 -13.50 -0.79
C ILE A 107 18.05 -12.49 -0.45
N GLU A 108 18.25 -12.20 0.83
CA GLU A 108 19.27 -11.24 1.27
C GLU A 108 20.72 -11.78 1.25
N LYS A 109 20.90 -13.08 1.00
CA LYS A 109 22.23 -13.67 0.78
C LYS A 109 22.71 -13.51 -0.67
N ASN A 110 21.76 -13.38 -1.63
CA ASN A 110 22.03 -13.46 -3.06
C ASN A 110 21.30 -12.38 -3.86
N ILE A 111 21.18 -11.17 -3.34
CA ILE A 111 20.38 -10.09 -3.95
C ILE A 111 20.85 -9.70 -5.36
N GLU A 112 22.10 -9.93 -5.71
CA GLU A 112 22.68 -9.66 -7.03
C GLU A 112 22.50 -10.82 -8.03
N SER A 113 22.22 -12.04 -7.54
CA SER A 113 22.07 -13.23 -8.36
C SER A 113 20.88 -14.06 -7.87
N VAL A 114 19.68 -13.53 -8.09
CA VAL A 114 18.44 -14.07 -7.51
C VAL A 114 17.94 -15.28 -8.27
N LYS A 115 17.56 -16.33 -7.55
CA LYS A 115 16.85 -17.48 -8.12
C LYS A 115 15.44 -17.07 -8.55
N LYS A 116 14.90 -17.72 -9.57
CA LYS A 116 13.50 -17.50 -10.00
C LYS A 116 12.54 -17.76 -8.84
N PRO A 117 11.48 -16.95 -8.69
CA PRO A 117 10.44 -17.19 -7.70
C PRO A 117 9.79 -18.56 -7.91
N GLN A 118 9.64 -19.33 -6.83
CA GLN A 118 8.94 -20.61 -6.83
C GLN A 118 7.49 -20.39 -6.42
N THR A 119 6.53 -20.80 -7.25
CA THR A 119 5.11 -20.76 -6.88
C THR A 119 4.85 -21.70 -5.71
N ILE A 120 4.28 -21.20 -4.62
CA ILE A 120 3.94 -21.97 -3.43
C ILE A 120 2.44 -22.11 -3.21
N TYR A 121 1.63 -21.28 -3.87
CA TYR A 121 0.17 -21.33 -3.88
C TYR A 121 -0.36 -20.61 -5.14
N ASP A 122 -1.28 -21.25 -5.89
CA ASP A 122 -1.79 -20.78 -7.19
C ASP A 122 -3.33 -20.83 -7.31
N ARG A 123 -4.01 -20.85 -6.16
CA ARG A 123 -5.48 -20.98 -6.08
C ARG A 123 -6.18 -19.70 -5.65
N LEU A 124 -5.51 -18.52 -5.78
CA LEU A 124 -6.17 -17.23 -5.57
C LEU A 124 -7.05 -16.91 -6.80
N PRO A 125 -8.13 -16.12 -6.63
CA PRO A 125 -8.94 -15.64 -7.74
C PRO A 125 -8.11 -14.88 -8.78
N SER A 126 -8.48 -14.99 -10.06
CA SER A 126 -7.70 -14.49 -11.20
C SER A 126 -8.24 -13.19 -11.82
N GLU A 127 -9.36 -12.65 -11.33
CA GLU A 127 -9.89 -11.37 -11.80
C GLU A 127 -8.92 -10.23 -11.50
N VAL A 128 -8.69 -9.40 -12.52
CA VAL A 128 -7.72 -8.29 -12.46
C VAL A 128 -8.28 -7.03 -11.81
N HIS A 129 -9.61 -6.83 -11.82
CA HIS A 129 -10.25 -5.72 -11.10
C HIS A 129 -10.08 -5.91 -9.60
N HIS A 130 -9.46 -4.97 -8.89
CA HIS A 130 -8.96 -5.13 -7.52
C HIS A 130 -8.13 -6.42 -7.30
N GLY A 131 -7.52 -6.92 -8.39
CA GLY A 131 -6.83 -8.21 -8.41
C GLY A 131 -5.43 -8.19 -7.79
N TRP A 132 -4.77 -7.02 -7.73
CA TRP A 132 -3.45 -6.89 -7.11
C TRP A 132 -3.55 -7.08 -5.60
N LYS A 133 -2.77 -7.99 -5.06
CA LYS A 133 -2.79 -8.35 -3.65
C LYS A 133 -1.81 -7.50 -2.85
N PHE A 134 -2.19 -7.10 -1.65
CA PHE A 134 -1.26 -6.75 -0.59
C PHE A 134 -1.03 -8.00 0.27
N ILE A 135 0.16 -8.22 0.80
CA ILE A 135 0.42 -9.35 1.69
C ILE A 135 1.31 -8.91 2.86
N ARG A 136 1.06 -9.49 4.03
CA ARG A 136 1.90 -9.30 5.21
C ARG A 136 1.74 -10.49 6.16
N PHE A 137 2.82 -10.84 6.84
CA PHE A 137 2.77 -11.86 7.89
C PHE A 137 2.21 -11.29 9.17
N SER A 138 1.28 -12.01 9.76
CA SER A 138 0.79 -11.73 11.12
C SER A 138 1.83 -12.07 12.18
N PRO A 139 1.67 -11.56 13.41
CA PRO A 139 2.58 -11.88 14.50
C PRO A 139 2.66 -13.36 14.88
N ASP A 140 1.69 -14.18 14.45
CA ASP A 140 1.66 -15.65 14.61
C ASP A 140 2.15 -16.40 13.36
N GLY A 141 2.69 -15.69 12.36
CA GLY A 141 3.35 -16.25 11.18
C GLY A 141 2.44 -16.72 10.06
N LYS A 142 1.15 -16.34 10.06
CA LYS A 142 0.22 -16.59 8.95
C LYS A 142 0.34 -15.50 7.89
N LEU A 143 0.27 -15.87 6.62
CA LEU A 143 0.32 -14.90 5.52
C LEU A 143 -1.08 -14.38 5.20
N TYR A 144 -1.37 -13.14 5.58
CA TYR A 144 -2.65 -12.49 5.30
C TYR A 144 -2.69 -11.93 3.89
N ILE A 145 -3.87 -12.05 3.24
CA ILE A 145 -4.08 -11.71 1.83
C ILE A 145 -5.50 -11.16 1.67
N PRO A 146 -5.70 -9.91 1.22
CA PRO A 146 -7.00 -9.41 0.85
C PRO A 146 -7.39 -9.90 -0.55
N ILE A 147 -8.66 -10.21 -0.73
CA ILE A 147 -9.27 -10.55 -2.01
C ILE A 147 -10.31 -9.48 -2.32
N GLY A 148 -9.94 -8.48 -3.10
CA GLY A 148 -10.81 -7.37 -3.44
C GLY A 148 -11.99 -7.81 -4.30
N ALA A 149 -13.12 -7.09 -4.23
CA ALA A 149 -14.30 -7.35 -5.04
C ALA A 149 -13.97 -7.19 -6.54
N PRO A 150 -14.44 -8.10 -7.42
CA PRO A 150 -14.11 -8.07 -8.85
C PRO A 150 -14.98 -7.07 -9.64
N CYS A 151 -15.51 -6.05 -8.97
CA CYS A 151 -16.49 -5.11 -9.46
C CYS A 151 -16.47 -3.81 -8.64
N ASN A 152 -17.21 -2.80 -9.10
CA ASN A 152 -17.44 -1.58 -8.29
C ASN A 152 -18.32 -1.87 -7.05
N ALA A 153 -19.46 -2.55 -7.26
CA ALA A 153 -20.30 -3.09 -6.20
C ALA A 153 -20.93 -4.39 -6.70
N CYS A 154 -20.75 -5.48 -5.96
CA CYS A 154 -21.37 -6.78 -6.22
C CYS A 154 -21.21 -7.69 -5.00
N GLU A 155 -22.12 -8.62 -4.86
CA GLU A 155 -21.98 -9.76 -3.97
C GLU A 155 -21.46 -10.96 -4.78
N ARG A 156 -20.26 -11.45 -4.44
CA ARG A 156 -19.66 -12.59 -5.12
C ARG A 156 -18.84 -13.43 -4.14
N ASP A 157 -19.14 -14.71 -4.10
CA ASP A 157 -18.46 -15.66 -3.23
C ASP A 157 -16.94 -15.71 -3.51
N GLY A 158 -16.15 -15.75 -2.43
CA GLY A 158 -14.69 -15.77 -2.51
C GLY A 158 -14.03 -14.42 -2.71
N TYR A 159 -14.80 -13.34 -2.74
CA TYR A 159 -14.33 -11.97 -2.91
C TYR A 159 -14.81 -11.05 -1.77
N GLY A 160 -14.29 -9.83 -1.74
CA GLY A 160 -14.66 -8.85 -0.73
C GLY A 160 -14.29 -9.26 0.68
N LEU A 161 -13.06 -9.75 0.87
CA LEU A 161 -12.61 -10.35 2.12
C LEU A 161 -11.10 -10.14 2.39
N ILE A 162 -10.72 -10.34 3.63
CA ILE A 162 -9.33 -10.60 4.04
C ILE A 162 -9.29 -12.02 4.60
N GLY A 163 -8.34 -12.83 4.11
CA GLY A 163 -8.07 -14.16 4.63
C GLY A 163 -6.58 -14.36 4.89
N PHE A 164 -6.21 -15.53 5.33
CA PHE A 164 -4.82 -15.91 5.53
C PHE A 164 -4.52 -17.30 4.97
N LEU A 165 -3.31 -17.46 4.48
CA LEU A 165 -2.76 -18.72 4.00
C LEU A 165 -1.87 -19.33 5.07
N ASP A 166 -2.20 -20.54 5.51
CA ASP A 166 -1.27 -21.37 6.26
C ASP A 166 -0.25 -21.98 5.29
N LEU A 167 1.01 -21.62 5.45
CA LEU A 167 2.07 -22.04 4.54
C LEU A 167 2.41 -23.54 4.63
N LYS A 168 2.06 -24.21 5.74
CA LYS A 168 2.32 -25.63 5.95
C LYS A 168 1.23 -26.48 5.31
N THR A 169 -0.03 -26.19 5.62
CA THR A 169 -1.19 -26.96 5.15
C THR A 169 -1.67 -26.53 3.77
N LYS A 170 -1.28 -25.32 3.30
CA LYS A 170 -1.78 -24.68 2.07
C LYS A 170 -3.29 -24.44 2.09
N VAL A 171 -3.87 -24.31 3.28
CA VAL A 171 -5.26 -23.94 3.48
C VAL A 171 -5.37 -22.43 3.52
N PHE A 172 -6.30 -21.87 2.75
CA PHE A 172 -6.69 -20.45 2.82
C PHE A 172 -7.97 -20.35 3.66
N GLU A 173 -7.91 -19.57 4.73
CA GLU A 173 -9.04 -19.35 5.64
C GLU A 173 -9.48 -17.89 5.59
N VAL A 174 -10.80 -17.66 5.63
CA VAL A 174 -11.39 -16.34 5.66
C VAL A 174 -11.35 -15.78 7.09
N HIS A 175 -10.75 -14.60 7.25
CA HIS A 175 -10.72 -13.87 8.51
C HIS A 175 -11.90 -12.90 8.64
N SER A 176 -12.13 -12.05 7.63
CA SER A 176 -13.16 -10.99 7.63
C SER A 176 -13.79 -10.86 6.25
N LYS A 177 -15.04 -10.41 6.19
CA LYS A 177 -15.84 -10.23 4.96
C LYS A 177 -16.38 -8.81 4.87
N GLY A 178 -17.01 -8.49 3.73
CA GLY A 178 -17.64 -7.20 3.50
C GLY A 178 -16.63 -6.08 3.32
N ILE A 179 -15.51 -6.37 2.65
CA ILE A 179 -14.36 -5.49 2.42
C ILE A 179 -14.20 -5.32 0.92
N ARG A 180 -14.42 -4.11 0.39
CA ARG A 180 -14.43 -3.90 -1.05
C ARG A 180 -13.04 -4.05 -1.69
N ASN A 181 -12.07 -3.31 -1.21
CA ASN A 181 -10.71 -3.27 -1.78
C ASN A 181 -9.69 -2.76 -0.75
N SER A 182 -9.27 -3.65 0.14
CA SER A 182 -8.18 -3.35 1.07
C SER A 182 -6.83 -3.54 0.37
N VAL A 183 -5.95 -2.55 0.47
CA VAL A 183 -4.58 -2.58 -0.09
C VAL A 183 -3.54 -2.26 0.99
N GLY A 184 -3.92 -2.32 2.24
CA GLY A 184 -3.01 -2.10 3.36
C GLY A 184 -3.62 -2.53 4.68
N PHE A 185 -2.83 -3.21 5.48
CA PHE A 185 -3.21 -3.60 6.84
C PHE A 185 -1.98 -3.80 7.72
N ASP A 186 -2.19 -3.70 9.01
CA ASP A 186 -1.18 -3.96 10.02
C ASP A 186 -1.84 -4.43 11.32
N TRP A 187 -1.06 -4.93 12.26
CA TRP A 187 -1.55 -5.35 13.58
C TRP A 187 -1.20 -4.33 14.64
N HIS A 188 -2.18 -4.03 15.49
CA HIS A 188 -1.94 -3.16 16.62
C HIS A 188 -0.82 -3.74 17.51
N PRO A 189 0.25 -2.97 17.82
CA PRO A 189 1.46 -3.52 18.45
C PRO A 189 1.23 -4.21 19.80
N GLN A 190 0.22 -3.78 20.56
CA GLN A 190 -0.09 -4.30 21.89
C GLN A 190 -1.23 -5.32 21.87
N THR A 191 -2.38 -5.00 21.21
CA THR A 191 -3.57 -5.86 21.21
C THR A 191 -3.50 -6.96 20.16
N ARG A 192 -2.63 -6.82 19.15
CA ARG A 192 -2.48 -7.72 17.99
C ARG A 192 -3.73 -7.84 17.13
N GLU A 193 -4.68 -6.94 17.27
CA GLU A 193 -5.86 -6.85 16.44
C GLU A 193 -5.49 -6.36 15.03
N LEU A 194 -6.16 -6.89 14.03
CA LEU A 194 -5.97 -6.49 12.65
C LEU A 194 -6.64 -5.14 12.39
N TRP A 195 -5.89 -4.20 11.82
CA TRP A 195 -6.39 -2.93 11.30
C TRP A 195 -6.10 -2.85 9.81
N PHE A 196 -7.03 -2.34 9.04
CA PHE A 196 -6.89 -2.26 7.58
C PHE A 196 -7.62 -1.07 6.99
N THR A 197 -7.13 -0.58 5.84
CA THR A 197 -7.81 0.41 5.02
C THR A 197 -8.75 -0.29 4.04
N ASP A 198 -9.88 0.34 3.70
CA ASP A 198 -10.76 -0.11 2.63
C ASP A 198 -11.21 1.05 1.75
N ASN A 199 -11.16 0.85 0.44
CA ASN A 199 -11.57 1.85 -0.55
C ASN A 199 -13.06 1.69 -0.83
N GLY A 200 -13.84 2.76 -0.61
CA GLY A 200 -15.28 2.83 -0.86
C GLY A 200 -15.64 2.65 -2.34
N ARG A 201 -16.91 2.35 -2.62
CA ARG A 201 -17.40 2.21 -4.01
C ARG A 201 -17.38 3.55 -4.74
N ASP A 202 -17.20 3.47 -6.07
CA ASP A 202 -17.25 4.64 -6.96
C ASP A 202 -18.70 5.00 -7.33
N TRP A 203 -18.90 6.22 -7.84
CA TRP A 203 -20.12 6.70 -8.49
C TRP A 203 -21.34 6.90 -7.57
N LEU A 204 -21.08 7.26 -6.29
CA LEU A 204 -22.11 7.80 -5.39
C LEU A 204 -21.98 9.32 -5.19
N GLY A 205 -21.22 10.00 -6.05
CA GLY A 205 -20.93 11.43 -5.98
C GLY A 205 -19.58 11.73 -5.36
N ASP A 206 -19.27 13.04 -5.23
CA ASP A 206 -17.98 13.52 -4.73
C ASP A 206 -17.75 13.24 -3.24
N ASP A 207 -18.82 13.26 -2.46
CA ASP A 207 -18.74 13.26 -1.01
C ASP A 207 -19.15 11.92 -0.34
N LEU A 208 -19.47 10.90 -1.16
CA LEU A 208 -19.86 9.56 -0.69
C LEU A 208 -19.29 8.43 -1.56
N PRO A 209 -18.99 7.28 -0.93
CA PRO A 209 -18.77 7.12 0.51
C PRO A 209 -17.36 7.55 0.90
N ALA A 210 -17.13 7.75 2.19
CA ALA A 210 -15.77 7.83 2.73
C ALA A 210 -15.06 6.49 2.53
N ASP A 211 -13.75 6.53 2.31
CA ASP A 211 -12.86 5.39 2.52
C ASP A 211 -12.74 5.12 4.03
N GLU A 212 -12.29 3.94 4.41
CA GLU A 212 -12.39 3.46 5.77
C GLU A 212 -11.05 3.03 6.34
N LEU A 213 -10.85 3.32 7.62
CA LEU A 213 -9.92 2.60 8.49
C LEU A 213 -10.74 1.69 9.40
N ASN A 214 -10.55 0.41 9.26
CA ASN A 214 -11.30 -0.63 9.94
C ASN A 214 -10.46 -1.33 11.02
N ARG A 215 -11.12 -1.82 12.08
CA ARG A 215 -10.54 -2.62 13.15
C ARG A 215 -11.27 -3.96 13.25
N ALA A 216 -10.58 -5.04 13.00
CA ALA A 216 -11.09 -6.38 13.22
C ALA A 216 -10.60 -6.92 14.57
N ALA A 217 -11.37 -6.69 15.63
CA ALA A 217 -11.03 -7.14 16.96
C ALA A 217 -11.01 -8.69 17.08
N ARG A 218 -11.63 -9.39 16.15
CA ARG A 218 -11.65 -10.86 16.03
C ARG A 218 -11.97 -11.28 14.61
N GLY A 219 -11.74 -12.54 14.29
CA GLY A 219 -12.22 -13.13 13.04
C GLY A 219 -13.74 -13.23 12.96
N GLY A 220 -14.26 -13.41 11.74
CA GLY A 220 -15.69 -13.61 11.46
C GLY A 220 -16.51 -12.33 11.36
N LEU A 221 -15.90 -11.15 11.44
CA LEU A 221 -16.59 -9.87 11.28
C LEU A 221 -16.90 -9.57 9.81
N HIS A 222 -17.98 -8.79 9.59
CA HIS A 222 -18.42 -8.33 8.28
C HIS A 222 -18.52 -6.80 8.26
N PHE A 223 -17.79 -6.13 7.36
CA PHE A 223 -17.60 -4.68 7.32
C PHE A 223 -18.54 -3.92 6.37
N GLY A 224 -19.60 -4.56 5.91
CA GLY A 224 -20.75 -3.91 5.24
C GLY A 224 -20.80 -4.08 3.74
N PHE A 225 -19.70 -4.05 2.99
CA PHE A 225 -19.74 -4.15 1.53
C PHE A 225 -20.36 -5.47 1.05
N PRO A 226 -21.25 -5.48 0.04
CA PRO A 226 -21.72 -4.33 -0.75
C PRO A 226 -22.97 -3.64 -0.19
N PHE A 227 -23.49 -4.02 0.95
CA PHE A 227 -24.80 -3.62 1.48
C PHE A 227 -24.81 -2.25 2.17
N CYS A 228 -23.73 -1.92 2.85
CA CYS A 228 -23.55 -0.69 3.62
C CYS A 228 -22.14 -0.17 3.47
N HIS A 229 -21.99 1.14 3.33
CA HIS A 229 -20.73 1.86 3.22
C HIS A 229 -20.51 2.76 4.42
N GLN A 230 -19.26 3.01 4.78
CA GLN A 230 -18.84 3.91 5.87
C GLN A 230 -19.63 3.75 7.20
N GLY A 231 -20.24 2.58 7.41
CA GLY A 231 -20.97 2.20 8.62
C GLY A 231 -22.39 2.75 8.75
N ASP A 232 -22.83 3.68 7.91
CA ASP A 232 -24.14 4.34 8.03
C ASP A 232 -24.84 4.66 6.71
N THR A 233 -24.25 4.33 5.58
CA THR A 233 -24.80 4.64 4.25
C THR A 233 -25.22 3.36 3.54
N PRO A 234 -26.53 3.03 3.50
CA PRO A 234 -27.03 1.88 2.74
C PRO A 234 -26.69 2.02 1.26
N ASP A 235 -26.26 0.95 0.63
CA ASP A 235 -26.04 0.92 -0.81
C ASP A 235 -27.38 1.06 -1.54
N PRO A 236 -27.51 1.92 -2.57
CA PRO A 236 -28.76 2.14 -3.27
C PRO A 236 -29.27 0.90 -4.03
N GLU A 237 -28.38 -0.02 -4.41
CA GLU A 237 -28.70 -1.23 -5.15
C GLU A 237 -28.76 -2.46 -4.24
N PHE A 238 -27.73 -2.68 -3.40
CA PHE A 238 -27.57 -3.86 -2.57
C PHE A 238 -28.09 -3.69 -1.14
N GLY A 239 -28.27 -2.44 -0.66
CA GLY A 239 -28.67 -2.16 0.72
C GLY A 239 -30.16 -2.40 1.02
N ARG A 240 -30.98 -2.72 0.00
CA ARG A 240 -32.42 -2.92 0.19
C ARG A 240 -32.71 -4.09 1.13
N GLY A 241 -33.43 -3.82 2.21
CA GLY A 241 -33.78 -4.83 3.23
C GLY A 241 -32.68 -5.13 4.23
N ARG A 242 -31.54 -4.42 4.17
CA ARG A 242 -30.43 -4.55 5.14
C ARG A 242 -30.32 -3.29 5.99
N LYS A 243 -29.79 -3.44 7.18
CA LYS A 243 -29.48 -2.31 8.09
C LYS A 243 -27.98 -2.22 8.30
N CYS A 244 -27.40 -1.02 8.25
CA CYS A 244 -25.96 -0.84 8.50
C CYS A 244 -25.53 -1.33 9.89
N ALA A 245 -26.42 -1.29 10.87
CA ALA A 245 -26.18 -1.82 12.22
C ALA A 245 -25.96 -3.36 12.28
N GLU A 246 -26.16 -4.10 11.18
CA GLU A 246 -25.83 -5.52 11.07
C GLU A 246 -24.33 -5.76 10.88
N PHE A 247 -23.57 -4.72 10.54
CA PHE A 247 -22.18 -4.80 10.15
C PHE A 247 -21.28 -4.05 11.12
N GLU A 248 -20.00 -4.43 11.14
CA GLU A 248 -18.99 -3.71 11.91
C GLU A 248 -18.74 -2.33 11.26
N PRO A 249 -18.93 -1.23 11.99
CA PRO A 249 -18.64 0.10 11.44
C PRO A 249 -17.14 0.36 11.37
N PRO A 250 -16.68 1.26 10.48
CA PRO A 250 -15.28 1.68 10.48
C PRO A 250 -14.88 2.32 11.81
N ALA A 251 -13.66 2.05 12.24
CA ALA A 251 -13.07 2.71 13.40
C ALA A 251 -12.88 4.22 13.13
N GLN A 252 -12.57 4.59 11.87
CA GLN A 252 -12.44 5.96 11.41
C GLN A 252 -12.89 6.06 9.95
N LYS A 253 -13.83 6.95 9.67
CA LYS A 253 -14.10 7.41 8.30
C LYS A 253 -12.93 8.26 7.84
N LEU A 254 -12.31 7.88 6.74
CA LEU A 254 -11.33 8.70 6.04
C LEU A 254 -12.05 9.65 5.08
N GLY A 255 -11.40 10.51 4.35
CA GLY A 255 -12.11 11.33 3.37
C GLY A 255 -12.73 10.49 2.23
N PRO A 256 -13.79 10.98 1.55
CA PRO A 256 -14.33 10.29 0.38
C PRO A 256 -13.29 10.26 -0.75
N HIS A 257 -13.11 9.08 -1.35
CA HIS A 257 -12.23 8.86 -2.49
C HIS A 257 -10.75 9.21 -2.28
N VAL A 258 -10.26 9.23 -1.03
CA VAL A 258 -8.83 9.50 -0.77
C VAL A 258 -7.92 8.39 -1.28
N ALA A 259 -8.49 7.23 -1.63
CA ALA A 259 -7.80 6.01 -2.02
C ALA A 259 -6.77 5.61 -0.96
N ALA A 260 -7.24 5.34 0.25
CA ALA A 260 -6.40 4.88 1.36
C ALA A 260 -5.84 3.50 1.04
N LEU A 261 -4.51 3.39 0.93
CA LEU A 261 -3.80 2.17 0.57
C LEU A 261 -3.00 1.65 1.77
N GLY A 262 -1.67 1.68 1.72
CA GLY A 262 -0.81 1.19 2.79
C GLY A 262 -1.04 1.91 4.12
N MET A 263 -0.95 1.18 5.20
CA MET A 263 -1.00 1.73 6.55
C MET A 263 0.01 1.03 7.47
N ARG A 264 0.53 1.76 8.47
CA ARG A 264 1.44 1.20 9.48
C ARG A 264 1.19 1.81 10.84
N PHE A 265 1.22 0.98 11.88
CA PHE A 265 1.48 1.47 13.22
C PHE A 265 2.94 1.85 13.35
N TYR A 266 3.23 3.07 13.75
CA TYR A 266 4.62 3.50 13.92
C TYR A 266 5.21 2.90 15.20
N THR A 267 6.11 1.94 15.05
CA THR A 267 6.83 1.25 16.14
C THR A 267 8.30 1.67 16.24
N GLY A 268 8.75 2.56 15.34
CA GLY A 268 10.11 3.08 15.33
C GLY A 268 10.44 3.96 16.55
N SER A 269 11.71 4.29 16.68
CA SER A 269 12.22 5.13 17.79
C SER A 269 12.75 6.49 17.33
N MET A 270 12.79 6.77 16.02
CA MET A 270 13.33 8.02 15.50
C MET A 270 12.34 9.20 15.70
N PHE A 271 11.04 8.99 15.52
CA PHE A 271 10.05 10.05 15.68
C PHE A 271 9.78 10.33 17.16
N PRO A 272 9.32 11.54 17.52
CA PRO A 272 8.90 11.87 18.88
C PRO A 272 7.93 10.85 19.49
N ALA A 273 7.94 10.72 20.80
CA ALA A 273 7.18 9.69 21.52
C ALA A 273 5.67 9.70 21.23
N GLU A 274 5.09 10.89 20.94
CA GLU A 274 3.67 11.05 20.60
C GLU A 274 3.27 10.40 19.26
N TYR A 275 4.23 9.99 18.43
CA TYR A 275 3.97 9.25 17.19
C TYR A 275 4.00 7.74 17.38
N ARG A 276 4.51 7.25 18.52
CA ARG A 276 4.60 5.81 18.77
C ARG A 276 3.20 5.19 18.87
N ASN A 277 3.02 4.07 18.18
CA ASN A 277 1.76 3.33 18.07
C ASN A 277 0.60 4.12 17.43
N GLN A 278 0.88 5.24 16.78
CA GLN A 278 -0.09 5.93 15.94
C GLN A 278 -0.09 5.30 14.55
N ILE A 279 -1.18 5.50 13.78
CA ILE A 279 -1.30 4.94 12.43
C ILE A 279 -0.96 6.01 11.39
N PHE A 280 -0.03 5.69 10.51
CA PHE A 280 0.21 6.42 9.27
C PHE A 280 -0.49 5.70 8.12
N ILE A 281 -1.13 6.48 7.21
CA ILE A 281 -1.87 5.95 6.05
C ILE A 281 -1.39 6.68 4.80
N ALA A 282 -1.04 5.93 3.75
CA ALA A 282 -0.77 6.46 2.43
C ALA A 282 -2.10 6.64 1.67
N GLU A 283 -2.46 7.86 1.39
CA GLU A 283 -3.62 8.22 0.58
C GLU A 283 -3.17 8.50 -0.85
N HIS A 284 -3.45 7.55 -1.74
CA HIS A 284 -3.00 7.59 -3.14
C HIS A 284 -3.68 8.69 -3.97
N GLY A 285 -4.85 9.13 -3.53
CA GLY A 285 -5.59 10.24 -4.11
C GLY A 285 -6.65 9.82 -5.12
N SER A 286 -7.68 10.67 -5.20
CA SER A 286 -8.90 10.44 -5.98
C SER A 286 -8.64 10.43 -7.49
N TRP A 287 -9.47 9.68 -8.22
CA TRP A 287 -9.53 9.70 -9.68
C TRP A 287 -10.93 10.05 -10.20
N ASN A 288 -11.98 9.82 -9.42
CA ASN A 288 -13.40 9.96 -9.78
C ASN A 288 -14.12 11.08 -9.00
N ARG A 289 -13.42 12.16 -8.66
CA ARG A 289 -13.93 13.30 -7.91
C ARG A 289 -13.71 14.60 -8.67
N SER A 290 -14.66 15.54 -8.63
CA SER A 290 -14.59 16.85 -9.30
C SER A 290 -13.41 17.69 -8.82
N LYS A 291 -13.13 17.67 -7.52
CA LYS A 291 -11.92 18.25 -6.92
C LYS A 291 -11.11 17.13 -6.30
N LYS A 292 -9.85 17.01 -6.69
CA LYS A 292 -8.95 15.99 -6.19
C LYS A 292 -8.75 16.09 -4.68
N THR A 293 -8.63 14.94 -4.03
CA THR A 293 -8.37 14.79 -2.58
C THR A 293 -7.44 13.61 -2.33
N GLY A 294 -6.88 13.51 -1.11
CA GLY A 294 -5.83 12.54 -0.78
C GLY A 294 -4.46 13.05 -1.23
N TYR A 295 -3.67 12.21 -1.89
CA TYR A 295 -2.29 12.52 -2.34
C TYR A 295 -1.41 12.99 -1.18
N ARG A 296 -1.46 12.25 -0.07
CA ARG A 296 -0.76 12.62 1.18
C ARG A 296 -0.46 11.38 2.02
N VAL A 297 0.33 11.54 3.04
CA VAL A 297 0.38 10.63 4.17
C VAL A 297 -0.43 11.25 5.29
N SER A 298 -1.43 10.56 5.77
CA SER A 298 -2.24 10.98 6.92
C SER A 298 -1.83 10.24 8.20
N LEU A 299 -2.26 10.78 9.32
CA LEU A 299 -1.97 10.30 10.66
C LEU A 299 -3.26 10.18 11.46
N VAL A 300 -3.52 9.00 11.99
CA VAL A 300 -4.59 8.75 12.97
C VAL A 300 -3.97 8.65 14.34
N ARG A 301 -4.38 9.51 15.26
CA ARG A 301 -3.88 9.57 16.63
C ARG A 301 -4.86 8.94 17.60
N PHE A 302 -4.33 8.22 18.54
CA PHE A 302 -5.07 7.66 19.67
C PHE A 302 -4.82 8.47 20.94
N ASP A 303 -5.82 8.52 21.82
CA ASP A 303 -5.65 9.00 23.18
C ASP A 303 -5.10 7.90 24.10
N SER A 304 -4.89 8.23 25.37
CA SER A 304 -4.38 7.28 26.37
C SER A 304 -5.32 6.11 26.68
N SER A 305 -6.59 6.19 26.28
CA SER A 305 -7.57 5.11 26.41
C SER A 305 -7.63 4.19 25.19
N GLY A 306 -6.85 4.48 24.14
CA GLY A 306 -6.85 3.74 22.87
C GLY A 306 -8.01 4.11 21.95
N LYS A 307 -8.71 5.22 22.19
CA LYS A 307 -9.72 5.78 21.28
C LYS A 307 -9.06 6.70 20.26
N ILE A 308 -9.59 6.73 19.05
CA ILE A 308 -9.15 7.67 18.03
C ILE A 308 -9.48 9.09 18.48
N LYS A 309 -8.44 9.93 18.53
CA LYS A 309 -8.49 11.34 18.92
C LYS A 309 -8.57 12.27 17.72
N SER A 310 -7.81 11.99 16.65
CA SER A 310 -7.76 12.80 15.44
C SER A 310 -7.37 11.98 14.21
N TYR A 311 -7.78 12.48 13.05
CA TYR A 311 -7.31 12.08 11.73
C TYR A 311 -6.89 13.34 10.99
N GLU A 312 -5.62 13.44 10.61
CA GLU A 312 -5.00 14.68 10.11
C GLU A 312 -3.95 14.39 9.03
N ALA A 313 -3.59 15.39 8.23
CA ALA A 313 -2.46 15.29 7.31
C ALA A 313 -1.14 15.29 8.09
N PHE A 314 -0.25 14.35 7.77
CA PHE A 314 1.12 14.31 8.28
C PHE A 314 2.13 14.85 7.27
N ALA A 315 2.07 14.35 6.03
CA ALA A 315 2.87 14.85 4.91
C ALA A 315 1.95 15.12 3.72
N GLN A 316 1.97 16.33 3.19
CA GLN A 316 1.12 16.74 2.06
C GLN A 316 1.87 17.67 1.12
N GLY A 317 1.41 17.78 -0.14
CA GLY A 317 2.04 18.65 -1.14
C GLY A 317 2.30 17.93 -2.47
N TRP A 318 2.05 16.62 -2.56
CA TRP A 318 2.06 15.89 -3.84
C TRP A 318 0.98 16.34 -4.81
N LEU A 319 -0.09 16.95 -4.31
CA LEU A 319 -1.12 17.62 -5.09
C LEU A 319 -0.94 19.14 -5.03
N GLN A 320 -0.84 19.78 -6.20
CA GLN A 320 -0.76 21.24 -6.36
C GLN A 320 -1.93 21.71 -7.22
N GLY A 321 -2.94 22.33 -6.61
CA GLY A 321 -4.22 22.58 -7.26
C GLY A 321 -4.89 21.27 -7.67
N GLU A 322 -5.06 21.05 -8.97
CA GLU A 322 -5.61 19.79 -9.53
C GLU A 322 -4.52 18.92 -10.22
N THR A 323 -3.24 19.26 -10.06
CA THR A 323 -2.12 18.52 -10.66
C THR A 323 -1.35 17.77 -9.58
N ALA A 324 -1.36 16.45 -9.66
CA ALA A 324 -0.57 15.59 -8.79
C ALA A 324 0.77 15.27 -9.45
N TRP A 325 1.88 15.44 -8.74
CA TRP A 325 3.21 15.06 -9.19
C TRP A 325 3.72 13.78 -8.50
N GLY A 326 3.00 13.30 -7.49
CA GLY A 326 3.29 12.06 -6.79
C GLY A 326 2.01 11.47 -6.16
N ARG A 327 2.08 10.18 -5.83
CA ARG A 327 0.96 9.41 -5.27
C ARG A 327 1.49 8.40 -4.24
N PRO A 328 1.45 8.71 -2.93
CA PRO A 328 1.85 7.77 -1.88
C PRO A 328 1.06 6.45 -1.95
N VAL A 329 1.77 5.32 -1.83
CA VAL A 329 1.15 3.97 -1.94
C VAL A 329 1.25 3.17 -0.67
N ASP A 330 2.46 2.95 -0.16
CA ASP A 330 2.70 2.12 1.04
C ASP A 330 3.76 2.76 1.92
N LEU A 331 3.80 2.27 3.14
CA LEU A 331 4.65 2.75 4.21
C LEU A 331 5.42 1.59 4.84
N GLU A 332 6.68 1.80 5.19
CA GLU A 332 7.44 0.82 5.99
C GLU A 332 8.42 1.54 6.92
N ILE A 333 8.64 1.01 8.11
CA ILE A 333 9.55 1.57 9.09
C ILE A 333 10.93 0.96 8.86
N LEU A 334 11.91 1.79 8.54
CA LEU A 334 13.29 1.35 8.35
C LEU A 334 14.00 1.05 9.69
N ASN A 335 15.12 0.35 9.63
CA ASN A 335 15.86 -0.08 10.83
C ASN A 335 16.30 1.07 11.74
N ASP A 336 16.49 2.27 11.19
CA ASP A 336 16.84 3.47 11.94
C ASP A 336 15.61 4.20 12.53
N GLY A 337 14.40 3.68 12.28
CA GLY A 337 13.14 4.26 12.72
C GLY A 337 12.59 5.34 11.79
N SER A 338 13.23 5.66 10.66
CA SER A 338 12.65 6.53 9.64
C SER A 338 11.51 5.82 8.91
N LEU A 339 10.63 6.59 8.26
CA LEU A 339 9.48 6.09 7.53
C LEU A 339 9.77 6.13 6.02
N ALA A 340 9.80 4.96 5.38
CA ALA A 340 9.81 4.85 3.93
C ALA A 340 8.38 5.02 3.38
N VAL A 341 8.24 5.75 2.27
CA VAL A 341 6.96 5.96 1.57
C VAL A 341 7.19 5.66 0.09
N SER A 342 6.47 4.69 -0.46
CA SER A 342 6.53 4.40 -1.90
C SER A 342 5.59 5.30 -2.68
N ASP A 343 5.96 5.60 -3.93
CA ASP A 343 5.19 6.44 -4.86
C ASP A 343 5.28 5.84 -6.27
N ASP A 344 4.18 5.32 -6.78
CA ASP A 344 4.14 4.65 -8.07
C ASP A 344 4.05 5.63 -9.26
N ALA A 345 3.59 6.85 -9.03
CA ALA A 345 3.53 7.89 -10.05
C ALA A 345 4.88 8.59 -10.24
N ALA A 346 5.54 8.97 -9.14
CA ALA A 346 6.88 9.55 -9.19
C ALA A 346 7.98 8.50 -9.44
N GLY A 347 7.69 7.22 -9.19
CA GLY A 347 8.65 6.11 -9.37
C GLY A 347 9.80 6.15 -8.36
N VAL A 348 9.51 6.49 -7.12
CA VAL A 348 10.52 6.63 -6.06
C VAL A 348 10.04 6.04 -4.73
N ILE A 349 11.00 5.83 -3.85
CA ILE A 349 10.79 5.65 -2.43
C ILE A 349 11.28 6.93 -1.74
N TYR A 350 10.43 7.58 -0.97
CA TYR A 350 10.85 8.65 -0.07
C TYR A 350 11.26 8.07 1.29
N ARG A 351 12.12 8.80 1.99
CA ARG A 351 12.44 8.58 3.39
C ARG A 351 12.07 9.82 4.17
N ILE A 352 11.21 9.65 5.17
CA ILE A 352 10.87 10.71 6.13
C ILE A 352 11.63 10.43 7.42
N SER A 353 12.41 11.37 7.86
CA SER A 353 13.22 11.32 9.07
C SER A 353 12.90 12.47 10.01
N TYR A 354 13.24 12.31 11.28
CA TYR A 354 13.13 13.35 12.29
C TYR A 354 14.50 13.66 12.88
N ALA A 355 14.84 14.95 12.91
CA ALA A 355 16.01 15.43 13.63
C ALA A 355 15.51 16.42 14.69
N SER A 356 15.64 16.06 15.96
CA SER A 356 15.45 17.04 17.04
C SER A 356 16.43 18.18 16.79
N GLY A 357 15.91 19.40 16.62
CA GLY A 357 16.76 20.57 16.59
C GLY A 357 17.68 20.58 17.81
N ARG A 358 18.99 20.64 17.57
CA ARG A 358 19.95 20.93 18.63
C ARG A 358 19.83 22.38 19.02
#